data_440ee6cc3a26eb91ca37c12f948bb64c
#
_entry.id   440ee6cc3a26eb91ca37c12f948bb64c
#
_cell.length_a   1.000
_cell.length_b   1.000
_cell.length_c   1.000
_cell.angle_alpha   90.00
_cell.angle_beta   90.00
_cell.angle_gamma   90.00
#
_symmetry.space_group_name_H-M   'P 1'
#
loop_
_entity.id
_entity.type
_entity.pdbx_description
1 polymer ?
#
loop_
_entity_poly.entity_id
_entity_poly.type
_entity_poly.pdbx_seq_one_letter_code
_entity_poly.pdbx_strand_id
1 'polypeptide(L)'
;MDDRSLKDRAAQPEHGLRLGKRYLPVSALDAERRTMVVKDLFSSASPTYDQLNHLLSFRRDVAWRRDTVRRMRFFSTHAFLDIATGTGDLAIEAALRHPDVTVTGVDFVEEMLVVGRQKVEARGLDGHVRLEWGDALSLPFGPAAFDVSAMAFGMRNIPDNLRALQEMARVTVPGGQVMVLEFTFAPARGLRWLYGFYLRKILPRFARLVVRDTSAYHYLADSILAYPQPDAFDSLMTRAGLVNVQHFGMTFGTVYLHIGYTPGGQPGIR
;
A
#
# COMPACT_ATOMS: atom_id res chain seq x y z
N MET A 1 51.61 -6.19 28.78
CA MET A 1 50.73 -5.57 29.71
C MET A 1 49.75 -4.75 28.89
N ASP A 2 48.80 -5.12 28.68
CA ASP A 2 47.64 -5.92 28.31
C ASP A 2 46.82 -5.13 27.30
N ASP A 3 47.07 -5.43 26.01
CA ASP A 3 46.45 -4.83 24.83
C ASP A 3 45.36 -5.81 24.33
N ARG A 4 44.31 -6.03 25.15
CA ARG A 4 43.22 -6.97 24.83
C ARG A 4 41.86 -6.51 25.31
N SER A 5 41.43 -5.28 24.96
CA SER A 5 40.03 -4.92 25.28
C SER A 5 39.35 -3.95 24.31
N LEU A 6 39.83 -3.79 23.09
CA LEU A 6 39.23 -2.84 22.10
C LEU A 6 38.73 -3.50 20.80
N LYS A 7 38.58 -4.82 20.76
CA LYS A 7 38.01 -5.50 19.60
C LYS A 7 36.89 -6.42 20.06
N ASP A 8 35.72 -5.93 20.34
CA ASP A 8 34.43 -6.66 20.27
C ASP A 8 33.28 -5.76 20.79
N ARG A 9 33.12 -4.63 20.13
CA ARG A 9 31.80 -3.97 20.06
C ARG A 9 31.40 -3.88 18.60
N ALA A 10 31.12 -5.04 18.00
CA ALA A 10 30.28 -5.10 16.84
C ALA A 10 28.94 -4.48 17.25
N ALA A 11 28.66 -3.31 16.69
CA ALA A 11 27.42 -2.61 16.90
C ALA A 11 26.27 -3.53 16.50
N GLN A 12 25.56 -4.07 17.49
CA GLN A 12 24.22 -4.59 17.27
C GLN A 12 23.39 -3.44 16.71
N PRO A 13 22.59 -3.61 15.65
CA PRO A 13 21.69 -2.59 15.20
C PRO A 13 20.74 -2.29 16.36
N GLU A 14 20.83 -1.06 16.89
CA GLU A 14 19.89 -0.57 17.90
C GLU A 14 18.49 -0.69 17.31
N HIS A 15 17.71 -1.58 17.89
CA HIS A 15 16.30 -1.77 17.59
C HIS A 15 15.58 -0.42 17.67
N GLY A 16 14.81 -0.13 16.61
CA GLY A 16 14.13 1.09 16.26
C GLY A 16 13.73 2.02 17.40
N LEU A 17 13.83 3.29 17.16
CA LEU A 17 13.50 4.43 18.05
C LEU A 17 12.12 4.28 18.73
N ARG A 18 12.07 3.47 19.77
CA ARG A 18 11.03 3.58 20.80
C ARG A 18 11.38 4.77 21.70
N LEU A 19 11.14 5.96 21.20
CA LEU A 19 11.07 7.15 22.06
C LEU A 19 9.80 7.07 22.88
N GLY A 20 9.82 6.23 23.95
CA GLY A 20 8.67 6.02 24.81
C GLY A 20 7.40 5.67 23.99
N LYS A 21 6.32 5.24 24.56
CA LYS A 21 5.06 4.78 23.92
C LYS A 21 4.36 5.76 22.93
N ARG A 22 5.08 6.66 22.25
CA ARG A 22 4.54 7.61 21.26
C ARG A 22 5.34 7.53 19.96
N TYR A 23 4.68 7.12 18.86
CA TYR A 23 5.18 7.41 17.52
C TYR A 23 5.11 8.91 17.27
N LEU A 24 6.16 9.45 16.64
CA LEU A 24 6.14 10.83 16.17
C LEU A 24 5.06 10.95 15.06
N PRO A 25 4.40 12.12 14.94
CA PRO A 25 3.49 12.37 13.81
C PRO A 25 4.20 12.12 12.49
N VAL A 26 3.50 11.58 11.49
CA VAL A 26 4.07 11.29 10.16
C VAL A 26 4.77 12.52 9.55
N SER A 27 4.25 13.71 9.81
CA SER A 27 4.81 14.99 9.36
C SER A 27 6.17 15.37 10.00
N ALA A 28 6.56 14.70 11.09
CA ALA A 28 7.84 14.92 11.77
C ALA A 28 8.89 13.86 11.43
N LEU A 29 8.56 12.87 10.60
CA LEU A 29 9.46 11.80 10.18
C LEU A 29 10.13 12.17 8.84
N ASP A 30 11.46 12.10 8.79
CA ASP A 30 12.19 12.04 7.53
C ASP A 30 11.93 10.70 6.80
N ALA A 31 12.37 10.60 5.54
CA ALA A 31 12.13 9.43 4.69
C ALA A 31 12.65 8.14 5.30
N GLU A 32 13.86 8.15 5.86
CA GLU A 32 14.53 6.97 6.43
C GLU A 32 13.81 6.48 7.69
N ARG A 33 13.52 7.40 8.62
CA ARG A 33 12.76 7.09 9.84
C ARG A 33 11.35 6.60 9.53
N ARG A 34 10.70 7.19 8.52
CA ARG A 34 9.38 6.75 8.08
C ARG A 34 9.41 5.30 7.60
N THR A 35 10.41 4.96 6.77
CA THR A 35 10.60 3.58 6.28
C THR A 35 10.82 2.59 7.42
N MET A 36 11.67 2.94 8.41
CA MET A 36 11.91 2.08 9.58
C MET A 36 10.64 1.89 10.42
N VAL A 37 9.92 2.96 10.74
CA VAL A 37 8.66 2.89 11.51
C VAL A 37 7.62 2.03 10.78
N VAL A 38 7.46 2.22 9.48
CA VAL A 38 6.55 1.44 8.65
C VAL A 38 6.93 -0.04 8.69
N LYS A 39 8.22 -0.37 8.50
CA LYS A 39 8.71 -1.74 8.57
C LYS A 39 8.40 -2.40 9.91
N ASP A 40 8.76 -1.76 11.03
CA ASP A 40 8.51 -2.29 12.37
C ASP A 40 7.02 -2.52 12.64
N LEU A 41 6.16 -1.58 12.23
CA LEU A 41 4.71 -1.69 12.40
C LEU A 41 4.13 -2.89 11.64
N PHE A 42 4.51 -3.05 10.38
CA PHE A 42 3.97 -4.11 9.53
C PHE A 42 4.58 -5.48 9.86
N SER A 43 5.86 -5.57 10.18
CA SER A 43 6.48 -6.82 10.64
C SER A 43 5.81 -7.34 11.90
N SER A 44 5.55 -6.46 12.88
CA SER A 44 4.90 -6.84 14.15
C SER A 44 3.43 -7.18 14.01
N ALA A 45 2.74 -6.57 13.04
CA ALA A 45 1.30 -6.77 12.83
C ALA A 45 0.98 -7.94 11.89
N SER A 46 1.94 -8.46 11.13
CA SER A 46 1.73 -9.41 10.03
C SER A 46 0.81 -10.61 10.37
N PRO A 47 0.87 -11.27 11.55
CA PRO A 47 0.00 -12.42 11.84
C PRO A 47 -1.48 -12.08 12.00
N THR A 48 -1.80 -10.85 12.40
CA THR A 48 -3.17 -10.40 12.70
C THR A 48 -3.65 -9.28 11.77
N TYR A 49 -2.82 -8.88 10.83
CA TYR A 49 -3.02 -7.71 9.97
C TYR A 49 -4.35 -7.76 9.21
N ASP A 50 -4.63 -8.87 8.54
CA ASP A 50 -5.86 -9.02 7.74
C ASP A 50 -7.11 -8.98 8.64
N GLN A 51 -7.08 -9.68 9.77
CA GLN A 51 -8.21 -9.70 10.71
C GLN A 51 -8.52 -8.30 11.24
N LEU A 52 -7.49 -7.54 11.56
CA LEU A 52 -7.62 -6.17 12.05
C LEU A 52 -8.15 -5.23 10.96
N ASN A 53 -7.64 -5.31 9.73
CA ASN A 53 -8.12 -4.51 8.62
C ASN A 53 -9.58 -4.82 8.29
N HIS A 54 -9.96 -6.09 8.23
CA HIS A 54 -11.35 -6.50 8.00
C HIS A 54 -12.29 -6.03 9.12
N LEU A 55 -11.86 -6.11 10.38
CA LEU A 55 -12.65 -5.63 11.51
C LEU A 55 -12.84 -4.10 11.45
N LEU A 56 -11.76 -3.35 11.25
CA LEU A 56 -11.77 -1.89 11.26
C LEU A 56 -12.47 -1.28 10.04
N SER A 57 -12.42 -1.96 8.90
CA SER A 57 -13.14 -1.55 7.68
C SER A 57 -14.56 -2.08 7.62
N PHE A 58 -15.01 -2.88 8.61
CA PHE A 58 -16.26 -3.65 8.54
C PHE A 58 -16.32 -4.51 7.27
N ARG A 59 -15.19 -5.12 6.87
CA ARG A 59 -14.99 -5.90 5.63
C ARG A 59 -15.22 -5.11 4.34
N ARG A 60 -15.29 -3.78 4.40
CA ARG A 60 -15.39 -2.93 3.22
C ARG A 60 -14.13 -2.95 2.36
N ASP A 61 -12.97 -3.19 2.96
CA ASP A 61 -11.69 -3.35 2.27
C ASP A 61 -11.74 -4.44 1.19
N VAL A 62 -12.44 -5.54 1.43
CA VAL A 62 -12.68 -6.60 0.42
C VAL A 62 -13.49 -6.05 -0.75
N ALA A 63 -14.57 -5.30 -0.48
CA ALA A 63 -15.41 -4.73 -1.53
C ALA A 63 -14.65 -3.67 -2.36
N TRP A 64 -13.80 -2.85 -1.72
CA TRP A 64 -12.99 -1.85 -2.41
C TRP A 64 -11.95 -2.51 -3.33
N ARG A 65 -11.24 -3.56 -2.87
CA ARG A 65 -10.30 -4.33 -3.71
C ARG A 65 -11.01 -4.99 -4.88
N ARG A 66 -12.18 -5.58 -4.67
CA ARG A 66 -13.01 -6.16 -5.74
C ARG A 66 -13.42 -5.15 -6.78
N ASP A 67 -13.83 -3.94 -6.37
CA ASP A 67 -14.18 -2.89 -7.32
C ASP A 67 -12.95 -2.39 -8.09
N THR A 68 -11.78 -2.30 -7.44
CA THR A 68 -10.50 -1.98 -8.09
C THR A 68 -10.17 -3.01 -9.16
N VAL A 69 -10.21 -4.31 -8.82
CA VAL A 69 -9.90 -5.41 -9.76
C VAL A 69 -10.89 -5.45 -10.94
N ARG A 70 -12.17 -5.16 -10.72
CA ARG A 70 -13.18 -5.08 -11.82
C ARG A 70 -12.86 -4.02 -12.87
N ARG A 71 -12.08 -3.02 -12.53
CA ARG A 71 -11.70 -1.91 -13.43
C ARG A 71 -10.37 -2.15 -14.14
N MET A 72 -9.65 -3.21 -13.79
CA MET A 72 -8.42 -3.61 -14.46
C MET A 72 -8.69 -4.06 -15.89
N ARG A 73 -7.80 -3.69 -16.81
CA ARG A 73 -7.88 -4.05 -18.24
C ARG A 73 -6.55 -4.62 -18.68
N PHE A 74 -6.61 -5.83 -19.23
CA PHE A 74 -5.46 -6.56 -19.73
C PHE A 74 -5.57 -6.68 -21.26
N PHE A 75 -4.54 -6.31 -22.00
CA PHE A 75 -4.60 -6.23 -23.46
C PHE A 75 -3.28 -6.49 -24.17
N SER A 76 -2.16 -6.55 -23.48
CA SER A 76 -0.82 -6.67 -24.07
C SER A 76 -0.02 -7.80 -23.45
N THR A 77 0.36 -7.68 -22.18
CA THR A 77 1.22 -8.64 -21.47
C THR A 77 0.44 -9.67 -20.68
N HIS A 78 -0.82 -9.42 -20.42
CA HIS A 78 -1.65 -10.18 -19.48
C HIS A 78 -0.97 -10.33 -18.11
N ALA A 79 -0.26 -9.28 -17.67
CA ALA A 79 0.48 -9.23 -16.43
C ALA A 79 0.02 -8.08 -15.54
N PHE A 80 -0.12 -8.36 -14.25
CA PHE A 80 -0.48 -7.42 -13.20
C PHE A 80 0.62 -7.33 -12.14
N LEU A 81 0.96 -6.11 -11.74
CA LEU A 81 1.87 -5.83 -10.63
C LEU A 81 1.12 -5.21 -9.45
N ASP A 82 1.11 -5.89 -8.31
CA ASP A 82 0.59 -5.40 -7.02
C ASP A 82 1.76 -4.90 -6.16
N ILE A 83 1.86 -3.59 -5.98
CA ILE A 83 2.96 -2.92 -5.28
C ILE A 83 2.54 -2.62 -3.85
N ALA A 84 3.44 -2.86 -2.88
CA ALA A 84 3.12 -2.91 -1.46
C ALA A 84 1.98 -3.91 -1.21
N THR A 85 2.16 -5.12 -1.77
CA THR A 85 1.14 -6.18 -1.79
C THR A 85 0.74 -6.67 -0.40
N GLY A 86 1.61 -6.48 0.60
CA GLY A 86 1.41 -6.95 1.96
C GLY A 86 1.19 -8.46 2.00
N THR A 87 0.05 -8.88 2.52
CA THR A 87 -0.36 -10.31 2.57
C THR A 87 -1.03 -10.80 1.28
N GLY A 88 -0.95 -10.05 0.19
CA GLY A 88 -1.37 -10.47 -1.15
C GLY A 88 -2.87 -10.39 -1.45
N ASP A 89 -3.67 -9.67 -0.66
CA ASP A 89 -5.13 -9.67 -0.84
C ASP A 89 -5.58 -9.14 -2.21
N LEU A 90 -4.96 -8.07 -2.74
CA LEU A 90 -5.30 -7.53 -4.06
C LEU A 90 -4.80 -8.46 -5.16
N ALA A 91 -3.59 -9.00 -5.02
CA ALA A 91 -3.00 -9.98 -5.94
C ALA A 91 -3.87 -11.22 -6.07
N ILE A 92 -4.31 -11.79 -4.94
CA ILE A 92 -5.20 -12.96 -4.88
C ILE A 92 -6.56 -12.66 -5.53
N GLU A 93 -7.19 -11.52 -5.22
CA GLU A 93 -8.47 -11.13 -5.82
C GLU A 93 -8.34 -10.96 -7.34
N ALA A 94 -7.22 -10.41 -7.82
CA ALA A 94 -6.93 -10.25 -9.25
C ALA A 94 -6.80 -11.61 -9.95
N ALA A 95 -6.01 -12.54 -9.40
CA ALA A 95 -5.84 -13.88 -9.95
C ALA A 95 -7.15 -14.68 -10.01
N LEU A 96 -7.98 -14.58 -8.97
CA LEU A 96 -9.29 -15.25 -8.94
C LEU A 96 -10.27 -14.71 -9.98
N ARG A 97 -10.17 -13.43 -10.30
CA ARG A 97 -11.08 -12.78 -11.25
C ARG A 97 -10.60 -12.84 -12.70
N HIS A 98 -9.31 -12.85 -12.90
CA HIS A 98 -8.65 -12.88 -14.20
C HIS A 98 -7.70 -14.08 -14.27
N PRO A 99 -8.21 -15.29 -14.49
CA PRO A 99 -7.43 -16.53 -14.41
C PRO A 99 -6.39 -16.68 -15.54
N ASP A 100 -6.46 -15.84 -16.57
CA ASP A 100 -5.53 -15.76 -17.69
C ASP A 100 -4.40 -14.73 -17.46
N VAL A 101 -4.39 -14.06 -16.29
CA VAL A 101 -3.43 -13.02 -15.94
C VAL A 101 -2.38 -13.58 -14.98
N THR A 102 -1.11 -13.29 -15.29
CA THR A 102 0.00 -13.54 -14.34
C THR A 102 0.11 -12.37 -13.37
N VAL A 103 0.13 -12.68 -12.07
CA VAL A 103 0.17 -11.68 -11.00
C VAL A 103 1.51 -11.72 -10.29
N THR A 104 2.19 -10.58 -10.21
CA THR A 104 3.36 -10.39 -9.36
C THR A 104 3.03 -9.39 -8.26
N GLY A 105 3.25 -9.76 -7.01
CA GLY A 105 3.14 -8.87 -5.86
C GLY A 105 4.53 -8.56 -5.30
N VAL A 106 4.81 -7.28 -5.01
CA VAL A 106 6.05 -6.87 -4.35
C VAL A 106 5.78 -6.14 -3.05
N ASP A 107 6.57 -6.45 -2.04
CA ASP A 107 6.57 -5.74 -0.76
C ASP A 107 8.00 -5.69 -0.19
N PHE A 108 8.32 -4.66 0.59
CA PHE A 108 9.62 -4.56 1.24
C PHE A 108 9.66 -5.18 2.64
N VAL A 109 8.50 -5.65 3.16
CA VAL A 109 8.34 -6.34 4.45
C VAL A 109 8.22 -7.83 4.21
N GLU A 110 9.31 -8.59 4.42
CA GLU A 110 9.35 -10.03 4.15
C GLU A 110 8.35 -10.83 5.00
N GLU A 111 8.08 -10.42 6.23
CA GLU A 111 7.12 -11.08 7.12
C GLU A 111 5.69 -11.03 6.55
N MET A 112 5.35 -9.97 5.81
CA MET A 112 4.06 -9.87 5.11
C MET A 112 4.01 -10.83 3.92
N LEU A 113 5.11 -10.92 3.16
CA LEU A 113 5.21 -11.84 2.01
C LEU A 113 5.13 -13.30 2.43
N VAL A 114 5.70 -13.67 3.58
CA VAL A 114 5.58 -15.04 4.14
C VAL A 114 4.11 -15.40 4.37
N VAL A 115 3.34 -14.53 5.00
CA VAL A 115 1.89 -14.74 5.20
C VAL A 115 1.16 -14.78 3.85
N GLY A 116 1.52 -13.90 2.93
CA GLY A 116 0.95 -13.83 1.59
C GLY A 116 1.15 -15.12 0.79
N ARG A 117 2.38 -15.67 0.77
CA ARG A 117 2.70 -16.92 0.08
C ARG A 117 1.89 -18.11 0.64
N GLN A 118 1.74 -18.19 1.96
CA GLN A 118 0.87 -19.20 2.59
C GLN A 118 -0.61 -19.06 2.13
N LYS A 119 -1.11 -17.83 2.00
CA LYS A 119 -2.46 -17.55 1.51
C LYS A 119 -2.63 -17.91 0.04
N VAL A 120 -1.63 -17.68 -0.80
CA VAL A 120 -1.60 -18.04 -2.22
C VAL A 120 -1.63 -19.56 -2.36
N GLU A 121 -0.73 -20.28 -1.66
CA GLU A 121 -0.67 -21.73 -1.65
C GLU A 121 -1.98 -22.38 -1.17
N ALA A 122 -2.53 -21.89 -0.04
CA ALA A 122 -3.80 -22.39 0.51
C ALA A 122 -5.00 -22.23 -0.45
N ARG A 123 -4.87 -21.43 -1.52
CA ARG A 123 -5.88 -21.21 -2.57
C ARG A 123 -5.54 -21.90 -3.90
N GLY A 124 -4.40 -22.60 -3.99
CA GLY A 124 -3.92 -23.21 -5.22
C GLY A 124 -3.58 -22.21 -6.32
N LEU A 125 -3.08 -21.01 -5.94
CA LEU A 125 -2.78 -19.92 -6.86
C LEU A 125 -1.28 -19.76 -7.12
N ASP A 126 -0.43 -20.63 -6.62
CA ASP A 126 1.04 -20.59 -6.71
C ASP A 126 1.56 -20.63 -8.16
N GLY A 127 0.78 -21.16 -9.09
CA GLY A 127 1.05 -21.09 -10.54
C GLY A 127 0.68 -19.76 -11.21
N HIS A 128 -0.06 -18.89 -10.53
CA HIS A 128 -0.57 -17.62 -11.08
C HIS A 128 -0.12 -16.38 -10.33
N VAL A 129 0.19 -16.51 -9.03
CA VAL A 129 0.58 -15.41 -8.15
C VAL A 129 1.97 -15.64 -7.60
N ARG A 130 2.88 -14.73 -7.88
CA ARG A 130 4.23 -14.70 -7.30
C ARG A 130 4.38 -13.51 -6.37
N LEU A 131 4.83 -13.75 -5.15
CA LEU A 131 5.10 -12.70 -4.16
C LEU A 131 6.59 -12.65 -3.86
N GLU A 132 7.21 -11.47 -4.09
CA GLU A 132 8.66 -11.29 -3.97
C GLU A 132 9.01 -9.95 -3.32
N TRP A 133 10.21 -9.87 -2.76
CA TRP A 133 10.71 -8.65 -2.16
C TRP A 133 10.96 -7.58 -3.23
N GLY A 134 10.57 -6.33 -2.94
CA GLY A 134 10.84 -5.19 -3.82
C GLY A 134 10.53 -3.86 -3.15
N ASP A 135 11.29 -2.83 -3.56
CA ASP A 135 11.07 -1.45 -3.13
C ASP A 135 10.26 -0.69 -4.19
N ALA A 136 9.16 -0.08 -3.77
CA ALA A 136 8.29 0.73 -4.64
C ALA A 136 9.02 1.95 -5.26
N LEU A 137 10.12 2.40 -4.64
CA LEU A 137 10.93 3.51 -5.15
C LEU A 137 11.95 3.07 -6.22
N SER A 138 12.17 1.75 -6.38
CA SER A 138 13.09 1.16 -7.35
C SER A 138 12.64 -0.26 -7.69
N LEU A 139 11.60 -0.37 -8.53
CA LEU A 139 11.01 -1.66 -8.88
C LEU A 139 11.97 -2.51 -9.70
N PRO A 140 12.17 -3.81 -9.36
CA PRO A 140 13.15 -4.69 -10.01
C PRO A 140 12.69 -5.24 -11.37
N PHE A 141 11.92 -4.45 -12.11
CA PHE A 141 11.36 -4.85 -13.40
C PHE A 141 11.81 -3.91 -14.52
N GLY A 142 11.91 -4.44 -15.74
CA GLY A 142 12.10 -3.65 -16.94
C GLY A 142 10.93 -2.71 -17.23
N PRO A 143 11.09 -1.73 -18.12
CA PRO A 143 9.99 -0.87 -18.55
C PRO A 143 8.94 -1.67 -19.32
N ALA A 144 7.68 -1.23 -19.24
CA ALA A 144 6.56 -1.78 -20.01
C ALA A 144 6.38 -3.32 -19.86
N ALA A 145 6.48 -3.81 -18.62
CA ALA A 145 6.35 -5.23 -18.29
C ALA A 145 4.93 -5.66 -17.93
N PHE A 146 4.06 -4.71 -17.52
CA PHE A 146 2.74 -5.00 -16.98
C PHE A 146 1.65 -4.18 -17.65
N ASP A 147 0.47 -4.77 -17.92
CA ASP A 147 -0.70 -4.02 -18.38
C ASP A 147 -1.27 -3.12 -17.29
N VAL A 148 -1.20 -3.59 -16.05
CA VAL A 148 -1.70 -2.88 -14.88
C VAL A 148 -0.66 -2.92 -13.78
N SER A 149 -0.38 -1.78 -13.17
CA SER A 149 0.30 -1.68 -11.88
C SER A 149 -0.64 -1.03 -10.87
N ALA A 150 -0.79 -1.62 -9.69
CA ALA A 150 -1.65 -1.07 -8.66
C ALA A 150 -0.99 -1.10 -7.27
N MET A 151 -1.46 -0.21 -6.41
CA MET A 151 -1.10 -0.17 -4.99
C MET A 151 -2.37 0.05 -4.17
N ALA A 152 -2.66 -0.85 -3.22
CA ALA A 152 -3.81 -0.72 -2.34
C ALA A 152 -3.39 -0.50 -0.89
N PHE A 153 -3.74 0.66 -0.32
CA PHE A 153 -3.47 1.06 1.08
C PHE A 153 -1.99 1.13 1.46
N GLY A 154 -1.10 1.25 0.45
CA GLY A 154 0.34 1.35 0.61
C GLY A 154 0.89 2.77 0.45
N MET A 155 0.30 3.58 -0.45
CA MET A 155 0.87 4.84 -0.92
C MET A 155 1.12 5.86 0.20
N ARG A 156 0.22 5.94 1.19
CA ARG A 156 0.38 6.84 2.35
C ARG A 156 1.63 6.52 3.19
N ASN A 157 2.21 5.34 3.05
CA ASN A 157 3.39 4.89 3.79
C ASN A 157 4.69 5.15 3.02
N ILE A 158 4.60 5.40 1.71
CA ILE A 158 5.76 5.67 0.85
C ILE A 158 6.30 7.07 1.12
N PRO A 159 7.62 7.25 1.35
CA PRO A 159 8.19 8.57 1.64
C PRO A 159 8.17 9.51 0.43
N ASP A 160 8.36 9.01 -0.79
CA ASP A 160 8.34 9.75 -2.04
C ASP A 160 7.29 9.19 -3.00
N ASN A 161 6.06 9.71 -2.89
CA ASN A 161 4.94 9.28 -3.70
C ASN A 161 5.15 9.57 -5.20
N LEU A 162 5.84 10.69 -5.53
CA LEU A 162 6.10 11.02 -6.94
C LEU A 162 7.04 9.99 -7.57
N ARG A 163 8.11 9.63 -6.88
CA ARG A 163 9.05 8.61 -7.35
C ARG A 163 8.37 7.24 -7.50
N ALA A 164 7.56 6.81 -6.54
CA ALA A 164 6.80 5.57 -6.63
C ALA A 164 5.86 5.57 -7.85
N LEU A 165 5.11 6.65 -8.08
CA LEU A 165 4.23 6.77 -9.24
C LEU A 165 5.00 6.76 -10.57
N GLN A 166 6.21 7.35 -10.62
CA GLN A 166 7.09 7.30 -11.79
C GLN A 166 7.58 5.87 -12.06
N GLU A 167 7.95 5.11 -11.03
CA GLU A 167 8.31 3.70 -11.17
C GLU A 167 7.12 2.85 -11.63
N MET A 168 5.93 3.07 -11.05
CA MET A 168 4.69 2.43 -11.51
C MET A 168 4.44 2.72 -13.00
N ALA A 169 4.56 3.99 -13.42
CA ALA A 169 4.40 4.37 -14.83
C ALA A 169 5.47 3.73 -15.73
N ARG A 170 6.72 3.64 -15.28
CA ARG A 170 7.83 3.06 -16.03
C ARG A 170 7.61 1.57 -16.35
N VAL A 171 7.15 0.81 -15.38
CA VAL A 171 6.94 -0.65 -15.54
C VAL A 171 5.64 -1.00 -16.24
N THR A 172 4.73 -0.03 -16.40
CA THR A 172 3.44 -0.23 -17.07
C THR A 172 3.56 0.02 -18.58
N VAL A 173 2.94 -0.84 -19.39
CA VAL A 173 2.95 -0.73 -20.86
C VAL A 173 2.32 0.59 -21.34
N PRO A 174 2.65 1.10 -22.54
CA PRO A 174 1.96 2.25 -23.12
C PRO A 174 0.44 2.03 -23.21
N GLY A 175 -0.35 2.97 -22.69
CA GLY A 175 -1.81 2.85 -22.55
C GLY A 175 -2.29 1.98 -21.39
N GLY A 176 -1.38 1.39 -20.62
CA GLY A 176 -1.68 0.60 -19.43
C GLY A 176 -2.15 1.44 -18.24
N GLN A 177 -2.66 0.78 -17.22
CA GLN A 177 -3.28 1.43 -16.06
C GLN A 177 -2.32 1.47 -14.87
N VAL A 178 -2.21 2.65 -14.26
CA VAL A 178 -1.63 2.85 -12.93
C VAL A 178 -2.77 3.16 -11.96
N MET A 179 -2.95 2.33 -10.93
CA MET A 179 -4.10 2.39 -10.04
C MET A 179 -3.64 2.54 -8.58
N VAL A 180 -4.26 3.46 -7.83
CA VAL A 180 -3.97 3.64 -6.40
C VAL A 180 -5.28 3.67 -5.63
N LEU A 181 -5.46 2.70 -4.73
CA LEU A 181 -6.58 2.62 -3.80
C LEU A 181 -6.09 3.05 -2.42
N GLU A 182 -6.62 4.16 -1.88
CA GLU A 182 -6.10 4.67 -0.61
C GLU A 182 -7.15 5.38 0.25
N PHE A 183 -6.92 5.34 1.56
CA PHE A 183 -7.70 6.14 2.51
C PHE A 183 -7.39 7.62 2.34
N THR A 184 -8.44 8.43 2.40
CA THR A 184 -8.31 9.89 2.31
C THR A 184 -9.23 10.56 3.32
N PHE A 185 -8.80 11.70 3.87
CA PHE A 185 -9.65 12.50 4.74
C PHE A 185 -10.46 13.52 3.92
N ALA A 186 -11.28 12.99 2.98
CA ALA A 186 -12.12 13.79 2.08
C ALA A 186 -13.61 13.39 2.11
N PRO A 187 -14.22 13.04 3.26
CA PRO A 187 -15.63 12.69 3.28
C PRO A 187 -16.50 13.90 2.96
N ALA A 188 -17.71 13.65 2.47
CA ALA A 188 -18.71 14.68 2.23
C ALA A 188 -18.81 15.66 3.42
N ARG A 189 -19.00 16.94 3.15
CA ARG A 189 -18.89 18.05 4.15
C ARG A 189 -19.54 17.76 5.49
N GLY A 190 -20.73 17.13 5.52
CA GLY A 190 -21.44 16.79 6.75
C GLY A 190 -20.84 15.64 7.56
N LEU A 191 -20.09 14.72 6.93
CA LEU A 191 -19.46 13.56 7.59
C LEU A 191 -18.01 13.83 8.05
N ARG A 192 -17.40 14.92 7.62
CA ARG A 192 -15.99 15.20 7.90
C ARG A 192 -15.69 15.27 9.40
N TRP A 193 -16.55 15.92 10.17
CA TRP A 193 -16.42 15.98 11.62
C TRP A 193 -16.56 14.59 12.27
N LEU A 194 -17.59 13.83 11.85
CA LEU A 194 -17.86 12.49 12.38
C LEU A 194 -16.72 11.51 12.07
N TYR A 195 -16.20 11.54 10.84
CA TYR A 195 -15.07 10.71 10.43
C TYR A 195 -13.79 11.10 11.17
N GLY A 196 -13.52 12.39 11.34
CA GLY A 196 -12.39 12.86 12.15
C GLY A 196 -12.49 12.47 13.63
N PHE A 197 -13.70 12.50 14.20
CA PHE A 197 -13.96 12.00 15.55
C PHE A 197 -13.74 10.48 15.65
N TYR A 198 -14.23 9.71 14.67
CA TYR A 198 -13.99 8.27 14.57
C TYR A 198 -12.50 7.95 14.58
N LEU A 199 -11.72 8.54 13.67
CA LEU A 199 -10.28 8.30 13.55
C LEU A 199 -9.49 8.65 14.83
N ARG A 200 -9.82 9.78 15.47
CA ARG A 200 -9.07 10.29 16.63
C ARG A 200 -9.49 9.70 17.98
N LYS A 201 -10.75 9.30 18.12
CA LYS A 201 -11.30 8.91 19.41
C LYS A 201 -11.82 7.47 19.46
N ILE A 202 -12.51 7.01 18.42
CA ILE A 202 -13.15 5.69 18.41
C ILE A 202 -12.14 4.62 18.03
N LEU A 203 -11.47 4.78 16.88
CA LEU A 203 -10.52 3.82 16.33
C LEU A 203 -9.43 3.39 17.35
N PRO A 204 -8.73 4.32 18.07
CA PRO A 204 -7.73 3.93 19.06
C PRO A 204 -8.30 3.23 20.29
N ARG A 205 -9.57 3.50 20.67
CA ARG A 205 -10.23 2.82 21.79
C ARG A 205 -10.60 1.39 21.45
N PHE A 206 -11.17 1.16 20.27
CA PHE A 206 -11.44 -0.20 19.79
C PHE A 206 -10.15 -1.00 19.61
N ALA A 207 -9.10 -0.40 19.10
CA ALA A 207 -7.81 -1.03 18.97
C ALA A 207 -7.28 -1.56 20.31
N ARG A 208 -7.47 -0.83 21.42
CA ARG A 208 -7.05 -1.27 22.77
C ARG A 208 -7.74 -2.54 23.25
N LEU A 209 -8.92 -2.86 22.73
CA LEU A 209 -9.65 -4.08 23.09
C LEU A 209 -9.09 -5.31 22.38
N VAL A 210 -8.41 -5.11 21.23
CA VAL A 210 -7.94 -6.19 20.36
C VAL A 210 -6.43 -6.37 20.40
N VAL A 211 -5.67 -5.29 20.60
CA VAL A 211 -4.20 -5.31 20.62
C VAL A 211 -3.63 -4.56 21.83
N ARG A 212 -2.48 -5.05 22.33
CA ARG A 212 -1.77 -4.44 23.45
C ARG A 212 -1.07 -3.12 23.09
N ASP A 213 -0.65 -2.97 21.84
CA ASP A 213 0.01 -1.76 21.33
C ASP A 213 -0.87 -1.01 20.34
N THR A 214 -1.30 0.20 20.71
CA THR A 214 -2.17 1.06 19.90
C THR A 214 -1.41 2.04 19.00
N SER A 215 -0.09 2.02 19.01
CA SER A 215 0.74 2.98 18.25
C SER A 215 0.50 2.88 16.74
N ALA A 216 0.31 1.66 16.22
CA ALA A 216 -0.04 1.44 14.81
C ALA A 216 -1.33 2.17 14.40
N TYR A 217 -2.31 2.29 15.30
CA TYR A 217 -3.58 2.96 15.00
C TYR A 217 -3.50 4.48 15.09
N HIS A 218 -2.64 4.99 15.96
CA HIS A 218 -2.31 6.42 15.97
C HIS A 218 -1.60 6.79 14.66
N TYR A 219 -0.61 5.98 14.24
CA TYR A 219 0.05 6.14 12.96
C TYR A 219 -0.96 6.09 11.79
N LEU A 220 -1.87 5.11 11.77
CA LEU A 220 -2.90 4.98 10.75
C LEU A 220 -3.76 6.25 10.68
N ALA A 221 -4.27 6.74 11.80
CA ALA A 221 -5.08 7.96 11.83
C ALA A 221 -4.31 9.18 11.33
N ASP A 222 -3.07 9.37 11.79
CA ASP A 222 -2.22 10.49 11.40
C ASP A 222 -1.83 10.41 9.92
N SER A 223 -1.52 9.22 9.38
CA SER A 223 -1.19 9.03 7.97
C SER A 223 -2.37 9.32 7.05
N ILE A 224 -3.60 8.94 7.43
CA ILE A 224 -4.82 9.27 6.68
C ILE A 224 -5.07 10.79 6.68
N LEU A 225 -4.91 11.44 7.85
CA LEU A 225 -5.14 12.88 7.98
C LEU A 225 -4.10 13.73 7.22
N ALA A 226 -2.88 13.22 7.07
CA ALA A 226 -1.78 13.86 6.34
C ALA A 226 -1.78 13.56 4.84
N TYR A 227 -2.58 12.56 4.38
CA TYR A 227 -2.58 12.15 2.97
C TYR A 227 -3.25 13.22 2.08
N PRO A 228 -2.77 13.41 0.83
CA PRO A 228 -3.32 14.41 -0.08
C PRO A 228 -4.82 14.25 -0.32
N GLN A 229 -5.50 15.38 -0.59
CA GLN A 229 -6.88 15.36 -1.08
C GLN A 229 -6.92 14.76 -2.50
N PRO A 230 -8.04 14.20 -2.97
CA PRO A 230 -8.11 13.48 -4.24
C PRO A 230 -7.58 14.29 -5.43
N ASP A 231 -7.99 15.54 -5.61
CA ASP A 231 -7.55 16.40 -6.72
C ASP A 231 -6.03 16.68 -6.66
N ALA A 232 -5.49 16.82 -5.45
CA ALA A 232 -4.06 17.03 -5.26
C ALA A 232 -3.26 15.75 -5.61
N PHE A 233 -3.82 14.58 -5.31
CA PHE A 233 -3.20 13.30 -5.68
C PHE A 233 -3.29 13.05 -7.19
N ASP A 234 -4.40 13.37 -7.86
CA ASP A 234 -4.53 13.33 -9.33
C ASP A 234 -3.48 14.23 -10.00
N SER A 235 -3.27 15.43 -9.43
CA SER A 235 -2.21 16.33 -9.91
C SER A 235 -0.81 15.72 -9.75
N LEU A 236 -0.58 14.94 -8.67
CA LEU A 236 0.67 14.22 -8.46
C LEU A 236 0.85 13.10 -9.50
N MET A 237 -0.20 12.33 -9.80
CA MET A 237 -0.19 11.30 -10.85
C MET A 237 0.10 11.92 -12.23
N THR A 238 -0.50 13.07 -12.53
CA THR A 238 -0.22 13.80 -13.77
C THR A 238 1.25 14.26 -13.84
N ARG A 239 1.80 14.76 -12.74
CA ARG A 239 3.24 15.13 -12.65
C ARG A 239 4.17 13.92 -12.78
N ALA A 240 3.71 12.72 -12.44
CA ALA A 240 4.45 11.47 -12.67
C ALA A 240 4.45 11.03 -14.15
N GLY A 241 3.75 11.75 -15.03
CA GLY A 241 3.68 11.46 -16.47
C GLY A 241 2.44 10.69 -16.90
N LEU A 242 1.48 10.48 -15.99
CA LEU A 242 0.23 9.78 -16.30
C LEU A 242 -0.79 10.75 -16.95
N VAL A 243 -1.59 10.21 -17.84
CA VAL A 243 -2.65 10.94 -18.57
C VAL A 243 -4.04 10.40 -18.21
N ASN A 244 -5.09 11.14 -18.52
CA ASN A 244 -6.50 10.75 -18.27
C ASN A 244 -6.74 10.28 -16.83
N VAL A 245 -6.12 10.99 -15.87
CA VAL A 245 -6.25 10.68 -14.45
C VAL A 245 -7.65 10.95 -13.98
N GLN A 246 -8.25 10.01 -13.27
CA GLN A 246 -9.59 10.07 -12.72
C GLN A 246 -9.60 9.44 -11.33
N HIS A 247 -10.49 9.91 -10.44
CA HIS A 247 -10.69 9.28 -9.15
C HIS A 247 -12.16 8.92 -8.88
N PHE A 248 -12.36 7.87 -8.10
CA PHE A 248 -13.68 7.33 -7.73
C PHE A 248 -13.77 7.24 -6.22
N GLY A 249 -14.66 8.04 -5.62
CA GLY A 249 -14.91 8.02 -4.19
C GLY A 249 -15.74 6.80 -3.77
N MET A 250 -15.31 6.13 -2.71
CA MET A 250 -15.99 4.98 -2.10
C MET A 250 -16.36 5.30 -0.65
N THR A 251 -17.40 4.64 -0.13
CA THR A 251 -17.83 4.75 1.27
C THR A 251 -17.84 6.21 1.75
N PHE A 252 -18.72 7.02 1.11
CA PHE A 252 -18.90 8.44 1.47
C PHE A 252 -17.63 9.31 1.35
N GLY A 253 -16.65 8.90 0.54
CA GLY A 253 -15.40 9.64 0.34
C GLY A 253 -14.33 9.41 1.42
N THR A 254 -14.37 8.27 2.09
CA THR A 254 -13.30 7.85 3.04
C THR A 254 -12.19 7.07 2.36
N VAL A 255 -12.45 6.52 1.18
CA VAL A 255 -11.50 5.81 0.32
C VAL A 255 -11.67 6.30 -1.11
N TYR A 256 -10.57 6.45 -1.83
CA TYR A 256 -10.57 6.79 -3.24
C TYR A 256 -9.73 5.81 -4.03
N LEU A 257 -10.25 5.44 -5.21
CA LEU A 257 -9.50 4.76 -6.25
C LEU A 257 -9.13 5.78 -7.31
N HIS A 258 -7.84 5.99 -7.49
CA HIS A 258 -7.27 6.80 -8.57
C HIS A 258 -6.82 5.90 -9.71
N ILE A 259 -7.10 6.27 -10.95
CA ILE A 259 -6.70 5.56 -12.16
C ILE A 259 -6.09 6.58 -13.12
N GLY A 260 -4.85 6.35 -13.52
CA GLY A 260 -4.19 7.08 -14.59
C GLY A 260 -3.65 6.11 -15.64
N TYR A 261 -3.34 6.60 -16.82
CA TYR A 261 -2.84 5.80 -17.93
C TYR A 261 -1.46 6.27 -18.34
N THR A 262 -0.59 5.35 -18.74
CA THR A 262 0.68 5.71 -19.38
C THR A 262 0.45 6.28 -20.77
N PRO A 263 1.25 7.24 -21.23
CA PRO A 263 1.15 7.78 -22.59
C PRO A 263 1.40 6.73 -23.68
N GLY A 264 0.90 6.98 -24.90
CA GLY A 264 1.30 6.25 -26.13
C GLY A 264 0.47 5.03 -26.51
N GLY A 265 -0.58 4.67 -25.74
CA GLY A 265 -1.57 3.66 -26.12
C GLY A 265 -2.93 4.32 -26.41
N GLN A 266 -3.72 3.77 -27.32
CA GLN A 266 -5.15 4.06 -27.29
C GLN A 266 -5.72 3.34 -26.06
N PRO A 267 -6.34 4.05 -25.09
CA PRO A 267 -7.09 3.37 -24.05
C PRO A 267 -8.10 2.48 -24.76
N GLY A 268 -8.03 1.17 -24.54
CA GLY A 268 -8.96 0.21 -25.13
C GLY A 268 -10.39 0.55 -24.72
N ILE A 269 -11.00 1.47 -25.42
CA ILE A 269 -12.42 1.78 -25.39
C ILE A 269 -13.08 0.72 -26.27
N ARG A 270 -13.50 -0.39 -25.66
CA ARG A 270 -14.57 -1.25 -26.15
C ARG A 270 -15.55 -1.49 -25.04
#